data_34b7ed6bc887a3290d2e4456eb5bf169
#
_entry.id   34b7ed6bc887a3290d2e4456eb5bf169
#
_cell.length_a   1.000
_cell.length_b   1.000
_cell.length_c   1.000
_cell.angle_alpha   90.00
_cell.angle_beta   90.00
_cell.angle_gamma   90.00
#
_symmetry.space_group_name_H-M   'P 1'
#
loop_
_entity.id
_entity.type
_entity.pdbx_description
1 polymer ?
#
loop_
_entity_poly.entity_id
_entity_poly.type
_entity_poly.pdbx_seq_one_letter_code
_entity_poly.pdbx_strand_id
1 'polypeptide(L)'
;IQIVDAQNRPMFDLAGTLLKDYATALLLEVGKYLNTVPNRITISGHTDETPFTGRRPNYTNWELSADRANAARRALIDGGLAYDKIARVIGMSSYVLLDKANPRNPVNRRISVIVMTKAAEDALLRTDTPSDAPSNTPSNRPIETTPAR
;
A
#
# COMPACT_ATOMS: atom_id res chain seq x y z
N ILE A 1 3.25 -6.37 -10.28
CA ILE A 1 2.38 -7.55 -10.36
C ILE A 1 1.05 -7.18 -9.74
N GLN A 2 -0.06 -7.44 -10.44
CA GLN A 2 -1.40 -7.27 -9.90
C GLN A 2 -2.15 -8.59 -9.97
N ILE A 3 -2.74 -8.98 -8.86
CA ILE A 3 -3.61 -10.15 -8.75
C ILE A 3 -5.02 -9.59 -8.53
N VAL A 4 -5.89 -9.81 -9.51
CA VAL A 4 -7.25 -9.24 -9.56
C VAL A 4 -8.31 -10.31 -9.36
N ASP A 5 -9.44 -9.92 -8.76
CA ASP A 5 -10.61 -10.76 -8.73
C ASP A 5 -11.24 -10.86 -10.14
N ALA A 6 -11.49 -12.08 -10.59
CA ALA A 6 -12.37 -12.32 -11.74
C ALA A 6 -13.80 -12.58 -11.25
N GLN A 7 -14.79 -12.34 -12.12
CA GLN A 7 -16.21 -12.48 -11.75
C GLN A 7 -16.56 -13.81 -11.09
N ASN A 8 -15.92 -14.90 -11.53
CA ASN A 8 -16.17 -16.26 -11.03
C ASN A 8 -15.00 -16.82 -10.19
N ARG A 9 -14.01 -16.00 -9.86
CA ARG A 9 -12.79 -16.46 -9.17
C ARG A 9 -12.26 -15.41 -8.19
N PRO A 10 -12.98 -15.16 -7.08
CA PRO A 10 -12.57 -14.22 -6.06
C PRO A 10 -11.32 -14.74 -5.31
N MET A 11 -10.40 -13.84 -4.95
CA MET A 11 -9.23 -14.20 -4.15
C MET A 11 -9.54 -14.44 -2.67
N PHE A 12 -10.59 -13.79 -2.17
CA PHE A 12 -11.02 -13.86 -0.77
C PHE A 12 -12.48 -14.27 -0.67
N ASP A 13 -12.90 -14.77 0.49
CA ASP A 13 -14.30 -14.90 0.82
C ASP A 13 -14.99 -13.53 0.86
N LEU A 14 -16.31 -13.52 0.65
CA LEU A 14 -17.09 -12.29 0.70
C LEU A 14 -16.89 -11.58 2.05
N ALA A 15 -16.53 -10.31 1.99
CA ALA A 15 -16.18 -9.50 3.19
C ALA A 15 -15.10 -10.13 4.08
N GLY A 16 -14.42 -11.17 3.60
CA GLY A 16 -13.39 -11.90 4.33
C GLY A 16 -11.96 -11.47 4.03
N THR A 17 -11.05 -11.93 4.86
CA THR A 17 -9.61 -11.73 4.74
C THR A 17 -8.85 -13.04 4.55
N LEU A 18 -9.57 -14.17 4.47
CA LEU A 18 -9.00 -15.47 4.21
C LEU A 18 -8.83 -15.67 2.70
N LEU A 19 -7.59 -15.93 2.28
CA LEU A 19 -7.26 -16.23 0.90
C LEU A 19 -7.85 -17.58 0.46
N LYS A 20 -8.36 -17.62 -0.76
CA LYS A 20 -8.72 -18.88 -1.43
C LYS A 20 -7.45 -19.66 -1.79
N ASP A 21 -7.58 -20.98 -1.85
CA ASP A 21 -6.43 -21.90 -2.08
C ASP A 21 -5.63 -21.54 -3.34
N TYR A 22 -6.30 -21.20 -4.44
CA TYR A 22 -5.61 -20.83 -5.67
C TYR A 22 -4.80 -19.52 -5.54
N ALA A 23 -5.35 -18.54 -4.80
CA ALA A 23 -4.69 -17.26 -4.57
C ALA A 23 -3.48 -17.44 -3.63
N THR A 24 -3.63 -18.31 -2.64
CA THR A 24 -2.52 -18.72 -1.77
C THR A 24 -1.42 -19.39 -2.58
N ALA A 25 -1.76 -20.40 -3.40
CA ALA A 25 -0.78 -21.09 -4.24
C ALA A 25 -0.03 -20.14 -5.19
N LEU A 26 -0.76 -19.18 -5.79
CA LEU A 26 -0.16 -18.15 -6.65
C LEU A 26 0.83 -17.26 -5.88
N LEU A 27 0.45 -16.79 -4.70
CA LEU A 27 1.31 -15.94 -3.86
C LEU A 27 2.54 -16.70 -3.34
N LEU A 28 2.42 -17.99 -3.01
CA LEU A 28 3.56 -18.83 -2.67
C LEU A 28 4.61 -18.86 -3.79
N GLU A 29 4.17 -19.06 -5.04
CA GLU A 29 5.07 -19.06 -6.20
C GLU A 29 5.68 -17.67 -6.45
N VAL A 30 4.88 -16.61 -6.39
CA VAL A 30 5.35 -15.23 -6.54
C VAL A 30 6.41 -14.90 -5.47
N GLY A 31 6.23 -15.37 -4.23
CA GLY A 31 7.19 -15.17 -3.14
C GLY A 31 8.58 -15.73 -3.47
N LYS A 32 8.65 -16.92 -4.07
CA LYS A 32 9.91 -17.52 -4.53
C LYS A 32 10.62 -16.65 -5.57
N TYR A 33 9.87 -16.17 -6.58
CA TYR A 33 10.43 -15.33 -7.64
C TYR A 33 10.93 -13.99 -7.12
N LEU A 34 10.22 -13.35 -6.20
CA LEU A 34 10.60 -12.06 -5.65
C LEU A 34 11.90 -12.10 -4.84
N ASN A 35 12.29 -13.28 -4.34
CA ASN A 35 13.59 -13.47 -3.71
C ASN A 35 14.77 -13.41 -4.68
N THR A 36 14.55 -13.66 -5.96
CA THR A 36 15.62 -13.66 -6.97
C THR A 36 16.07 -12.26 -7.40
N VAL A 37 15.28 -11.23 -7.10
CA VAL A 37 15.60 -9.83 -7.39
C VAL A 37 16.07 -9.11 -6.13
N PRO A 38 17.02 -8.16 -6.21
CA PRO A 38 17.56 -7.46 -5.03
C PRO A 38 16.59 -6.44 -4.42
N ASN A 39 15.58 -6.02 -5.18
CA ASN A 39 14.66 -4.95 -4.83
C ASN A 39 13.72 -5.33 -3.68
N ARG A 40 13.34 -4.33 -2.88
CA ARG A 40 12.23 -4.45 -1.94
C ARG A 40 10.89 -4.27 -2.63
N ILE A 41 9.82 -4.67 -1.95
CA ILE A 41 8.46 -4.63 -2.48
C ILE A 41 7.53 -3.80 -1.59
N THR A 42 6.52 -3.22 -2.22
CA THR A 42 5.33 -2.69 -1.55
C THR A 42 4.15 -3.60 -1.88
N ILE A 43 3.36 -3.95 -0.89
CA ILE A 43 2.12 -4.73 -1.05
C ILE A 43 0.96 -3.79 -0.74
N SER A 44 0.00 -3.67 -1.66
CA SER A 44 -1.20 -2.89 -1.43
C SER A 44 -2.47 -3.68 -1.72
N GLY A 45 -3.47 -3.53 -0.85
CA GLY A 45 -4.79 -4.08 -1.01
C GLY A 45 -5.78 -3.01 -1.46
N HIS A 46 -6.69 -3.41 -2.34
CA HIS A 46 -7.72 -2.53 -2.90
C HIS A 46 -9.08 -3.22 -2.86
N THR A 47 -10.14 -2.44 -2.68
CA THR A 47 -11.53 -2.87 -2.78
C THR A 47 -12.21 -2.20 -3.97
N ASP A 48 -13.38 -2.68 -4.35
CA ASP A 48 -14.32 -1.89 -5.14
C ASP A 48 -15.08 -0.87 -4.26
N GLU A 49 -15.97 -0.09 -4.83
CA GLU A 49 -16.77 0.90 -4.09
C GLU A 49 -17.95 0.29 -3.30
N THR A 50 -18.16 -1.01 -3.34
CA THR A 50 -19.22 -1.64 -2.56
C THR A 50 -18.92 -1.45 -1.07
N PRO A 51 -19.82 -0.83 -0.27
CA PRO A 51 -19.60 -0.66 1.16
C PRO A 51 -19.39 -2.00 1.86
N PHE A 52 -18.52 -2.03 2.87
CA PHE A 52 -18.35 -3.22 3.68
C PHE A 52 -19.64 -3.56 4.42
N THR A 53 -20.13 -4.78 4.24
CA THR A 53 -21.40 -5.28 4.80
C THR A 53 -21.22 -6.24 5.97
N GLY A 54 -19.99 -6.47 6.41
CA GLY A 54 -19.69 -7.34 7.56
C GLY A 54 -20.16 -6.73 8.89
N ARG A 55 -20.37 -7.60 9.90
CA ARG A 55 -20.87 -7.19 11.22
C ARG A 55 -19.73 -6.85 12.21
N ARG A 56 -18.75 -6.08 11.75
CA ARG A 56 -17.64 -5.61 12.61
C ARG A 56 -17.81 -4.12 12.90
N PRO A 57 -17.94 -3.72 14.17
CA PRO A 57 -17.95 -2.30 14.53
C PRO A 57 -16.67 -1.59 14.08
N ASN A 58 -16.79 -0.39 13.54
CA ASN A 58 -15.65 0.43 13.08
C ASN A 58 -14.74 -0.26 12.03
N TYR A 59 -15.31 -1.15 11.21
CA TYR A 59 -14.60 -1.86 10.16
C TYR A 59 -15.19 -1.47 8.80
N THR A 60 -14.34 -0.96 7.92
CA THR A 60 -14.69 -0.41 6.61
C THR A 60 -13.82 -1.05 5.52
N ASN A 61 -13.95 -0.59 4.29
CA ASN A 61 -13.05 -0.98 3.20
C ASN A 61 -11.59 -0.58 3.46
N TRP A 62 -11.32 0.38 4.33
CA TRP A 62 -9.94 0.72 4.74
C TRP A 62 -9.29 -0.43 5.51
N GLU A 63 -9.94 -0.91 6.54
CA GLU A 63 -9.45 -2.04 7.33
C GLU A 63 -9.42 -3.32 6.50
N LEU A 64 -10.46 -3.57 5.70
CA LEU A 64 -10.55 -4.75 4.85
C LEU A 64 -9.38 -4.81 3.85
N SER A 65 -9.07 -3.71 3.19
CA SER A 65 -7.98 -3.65 2.21
C SER A 65 -6.61 -3.83 2.87
N ALA A 66 -6.40 -3.27 4.06
CA ALA A 66 -5.17 -3.44 4.82
C ALA A 66 -5.00 -4.88 5.30
N ASP A 67 -6.05 -5.50 5.83
CA ASP A 67 -6.03 -6.89 6.30
C ASP A 67 -5.79 -7.87 5.15
N ARG A 68 -6.36 -7.62 3.98
CA ARG A 68 -6.12 -8.42 2.77
C ARG A 68 -4.68 -8.27 2.26
N ALA A 69 -4.12 -7.06 2.30
CA ALA A 69 -2.72 -6.86 1.98
C ALA A 69 -1.79 -7.62 2.95
N ASN A 70 -2.12 -7.65 4.24
CA ASN A 70 -1.38 -8.43 5.22
C ASN A 70 -1.54 -9.95 5.03
N ALA A 71 -2.71 -10.42 4.62
CA ALA A 71 -2.90 -11.83 4.27
C ALA A 71 -2.02 -12.24 3.08
N ALA A 72 -1.93 -11.38 2.05
CA ALA A 72 -1.03 -11.59 0.92
C ALA A 72 0.44 -11.57 1.34
N ARG A 73 0.83 -10.65 2.23
CA ARG A 73 2.18 -10.61 2.80
C ARG A 73 2.55 -11.93 3.47
N ARG A 74 1.67 -12.47 4.31
CA ARG A 74 1.92 -13.76 4.98
C ARG A 74 2.13 -14.89 3.96
N ALA A 75 1.26 -14.97 2.94
CA ALA A 75 1.38 -15.99 1.91
C ALA A 75 2.69 -15.87 1.11
N LEU A 76 3.15 -14.66 0.80
CA LEU A 76 4.44 -14.42 0.14
C LEU A 76 5.62 -14.93 1.00
N ILE A 77 5.58 -14.66 2.31
CA ILE A 77 6.61 -15.13 3.26
C ILE A 77 6.57 -16.65 3.37
N ASP A 78 5.39 -17.26 3.49
CA ASP A 78 5.22 -18.72 3.54
C ASP A 78 5.75 -19.38 2.25
N GLY A 79 5.71 -18.67 1.11
CA GLY A 79 6.32 -19.05 -0.15
C GLY A 79 7.85 -18.91 -0.20
N GLY A 80 8.46 -18.36 0.84
CA GLY A 80 9.92 -18.20 0.95
C GLY A 80 10.43 -16.77 0.71
N LEU A 81 9.54 -15.77 0.59
CA LEU A 81 9.99 -14.38 0.52
C LEU A 81 10.69 -13.98 1.81
N ALA A 82 11.91 -13.46 1.73
CA ALA A 82 12.63 -12.97 2.89
C ALA A 82 11.90 -11.78 3.52
N TYR A 83 11.83 -11.76 4.84
CA TYR A 83 11.06 -10.77 5.59
C TYR A 83 11.53 -9.32 5.33
N ASP A 84 12.82 -9.11 5.18
CA ASP A 84 13.45 -7.81 4.90
C ASP A 84 13.20 -7.29 3.47
N LYS A 85 12.63 -8.11 2.60
CA LYS A 85 12.20 -7.71 1.26
C LYS A 85 10.96 -6.80 1.28
N ILE A 86 10.21 -6.79 2.36
CA ILE A 86 8.96 -6.02 2.45
C ILE A 86 9.27 -4.63 2.98
N ALA A 87 9.05 -3.60 2.14
CA ALA A 87 9.20 -2.20 2.52
C ALA A 87 7.92 -1.61 3.12
N ARG A 88 6.75 -1.92 2.52
CA ARG A 88 5.46 -1.40 2.96
C ARG A 88 4.31 -2.37 2.72
N VAL A 89 3.30 -2.30 3.60
CA VAL A 89 1.98 -2.91 3.41
C VAL A 89 0.93 -1.82 3.56
N ILE A 90 0.05 -1.64 2.57
CA ILE A 90 -0.86 -0.52 2.49
C ILE A 90 -2.28 -0.99 2.18
N GLY A 91 -3.28 -0.48 2.93
CA GLY A 91 -4.69 -0.56 2.56
C GLY A 91 -5.09 0.70 1.80
N MET A 92 -5.67 0.55 0.62
CA MET A 92 -6.06 1.66 -0.26
C MET A 92 -7.57 1.81 -0.39
N SER A 93 -8.37 0.97 0.27
CA SER A 93 -9.83 0.98 0.11
C SER A 93 -10.21 0.97 -1.39
N SER A 94 -11.20 1.74 -1.77
CA SER A 94 -11.59 2.00 -3.18
C SER A 94 -10.99 3.30 -3.73
N TYR A 95 -9.97 3.87 -3.08
CA TYR A 95 -9.41 5.17 -3.45
C TYR A 95 -8.75 5.17 -4.84
N VAL A 96 -8.12 4.06 -5.24
CA VAL A 96 -7.50 3.90 -6.56
C VAL A 96 -8.18 2.75 -7.30
N LEU A 97 -9.16 3.09 -8.13
CA LEU A 97 -9.87 2.11 -8.96
C LEU A 97 -9.07 1.79 -10.23
N LEU A 98 -9.05 0.51 -10.61
CA LEU A 98 -8.52 0.05 -11.88
C LEU A 98 -9.50 0.32 -13.01
N ASP A 99 -10.78 0.01 -12.79
CA ASP A 99 -11.91 0.35 -13.66
C ASP A 99 -12.71 1.48 -13.02
N LYS A 100 -12.41 2.71 -13.45
CA LYS A 100 -13.08 3.93 -12.97
C LYS A 100 -14.48 4.10 -13.56
N ALA A 101 -14.72 3.55 -14.75
CA ALA A 101 -16.01 3.65 -15.42
C ALA A 101 -17.05 2.76 -14.72
N ASN A 102 -16.62 1.67 -14.11
CA ASN A 102 -17.45 0.78 -13.33
C ASN A 102 -16.84 0.53 -11.94
N PRO A 103 -17.09 1.44 -10.96
CA PRO A 103 -16.43 1.40 -9.64
C PRO A 103 -16.70 0.14 -8.82
N ARG A 104 -17.78 -0.58 -9.14
CA ARG A 104 -18.13 -1.86 -8.48
C ARG A 104 -17.65 -3.10 -9.24
N ASN A 105 -16.88 -2.90 -10.32
CA ASN A 105 -16.30 -4.01 -11.06
C ASN A 105 -15.38 -4.84 -10.15
N PRO A 106 -15.52 -6.18 -10.13
CA PRO A 106 -14.67 -7.08 -9.36
C PRO A 106 -13.16 -6.87 -9.57
N VAL A 107 -12.72 -6.43 -10.75
CA VAL A 107 -11.30 -6.15 -11.04
C VAL A 107 -10.69 -5.06 -10.15
N ASN A 108 -11.52 -4.21 -9.53
CA ASN A 108 -11.07 -3.22 -8.56
C ASN A 108 -10.62 -3.86 -7.24
N ARG A 109 -11.15 -5.05 -6.91
CA ARG A 109 -10.67 -5.84 -5.77
C ARG A 109 -9.41 -6.58 -6.17
N ARG A 110 -8.28 -6.11 -5.68
CA ARG A 110 -6.98 -6.65 -6.07
C ARG A 110 -5.92 -6.50 -4.99
N ILE A 111 -4.90 -7.32 -5.13
CA ILE A 111 -3.63 -7.16 -4.44
C ILE A 111 -2.59 -6.71 -5.47
N SER A 112 -1.90 -5.62 -5.20
CA SER A 112 -0.77 -5.14 -5.98
C SER A 112 0.53 -5.43 -5.24
N VAL A 113 1.47 -6.07 -5.92
CA VAL A 113 2.84 -6.26 -5.46
C VAL A 113 3.75 -5.45 -6.38
N ILE A 114 4.34 -4.39 -5.83
CA ILE A 114 5.16 -3.43 -6.56
C ILE A 114 6.61 -3.66 -6.18
N VAL A 115 7.43 -4.03 -7.15
CA VAL A 115 8.90 -4.09 -7.00
C VAL A 115 9.42 -2.66 -7.06
N MET A 116 10.07 -2.22 -5.99
CA MET A 116 10.53 -0.84 -5.84
C MET A 116 11.84 -0.64 -6.61
N THR A 117 11.98 0.54 -7.21
CA THR A 117 13.31 1.00 -7.67
C THR A 117 14.13 1.45 -6.47
N LYS A 118 15.47 1.48 -6.62
CA LYS A 118 16.35 2.01 -5.57
C LYS A 118 16.00 3.46 -5.21
N ALA A 119 15.68 4.28 -6.21
CA ALA A 119 15.25 5.67 -6.00
C ALA A 119 13.95 5.77 -5.17
N ALA A 120 12.97 4.88 -5.41
CA ALA A 120 11.73 4.84 -4.65
C ALA A 120 11.96 4.38 -3.20
N GLU A 121 12.85 3.42 -2.98
CA GLU A 121 13.26 2.97 -1.65
C GLU A 121 13.96 4.09 -0.88
N ASP A 122 14.92 4.75 -1.50
CA ASP A 122 15.66 5.89 -0.89
C ASP A 122 14.72 7.07 -0.58
N ALA A 123 13.73 7.32 -1.43
CA ALA A 123 12.70 8.34 -1.18
C ALA A 123 11.84 7.99 0.05
N LEU A 124 11.46 6.73 0.20
CA LEU A 124 10.70 6.26 1.35
C LEU A 124 11.48 6.45 2.66
N LEU A 125 12.77 6.13 2.66
CA LEU A 125 13.63 6.28 3.84
C LEU A 125 13.90 7.75 4.21
N ARG A 126 13.88 8.66 3.23
CA ARG A 126 14.08 10.11 3.47
C ARG A 126 12.87 10.80 4.09
N THR A 127 11.65 10.30 3.85
CA THR A 127 10.44 10.90 4.44
C THR A 127 10.37 10.71 5.96
N ASP A 128 11.12 9.75 6.51
CA ASP A 128 11.20 9.53 7.96
C ASP A 128 12.29 10.37 8.65
N THR A 129 13.13 11.08 7.89
CA THR A 129 14.09 12.02 8.45
C THR A 129 13.41 13.38 8.59
N PRO A 130 13.35 13.99 9.78
CA PRO A 130 12.82 15.34 9.93
C PRO A 130 13.60 16.27 8.98
N SER A 131 12.89 16.85 8.01
CA SER A 131 13.47 17.91 7.19
C SER A 131 13.91 19.01 8.13
N ASP A 132 15.20 19.38 8.09
CA ASP A 132 15.66 20.62 8.69
C ASP A 132 14.80 21.74 8.13
N ALA A 133 13.81 22.18 8.91
CA ALA A 133 13.01 23.34 8.57
C ALA A 133 13.98 24.50 8.37
N PRO A 134 13.87 25.28 7.28
CA PRO A 134 14.71 26.45 7.11
C PRO A 134 14.54 27.31 8.35
N SER A 135 15.63 27.56 9.07
CA SER A 135 15.65 28.43 10.22
C SER A 135 15.21 29.83 9.75
N ASN A 136 13.96 30.16 10.00
CA ASN A 136 13.45 31.52 9.85
C ASN A 136 14.05 32.33 11.00
N THR A 137 15.32 32.65 10.90
CA THR A 137 15.95 33.68 11.75
C THR A 137 15.45 35.03 11.25
N PRO A 138 14.64 35.76 12.00
CA PRO A 138 14.26 37.11 11.59
C PRO A 138 15.52 37.94 11.54
N SER A 139 15.83 38.46 10.35
CA SER A 139 16.88 39.44 10.14
C SER A 139 16.51 40.67 10.94
N ASN A 140 17.18 40.83 12.10
CA ASN A 140 17.09 42.01 12.94
C ASN A 140 17.94 43.10 12.27
N ARG A 141 17.36 43.83 11.27
CA ARG A 141 17.95 45.07 10.77
C ARG A 141 17.66 46.19 11.78
N PRO A 142 18.70 46.90 12.27
CA PRO A 142 18.47 48.10 13.08
C PRO A 142 17.71 49.15 12.25
N ILE A 143 16.67 49.72 12.82
CA ILE A 143 15.99 50.87 12.25
C ILE A 143 16.91 52.07 12.42
N GLU A 144 17.51 52.57 11.34
CA GLU A 144 18.19 53.86 11.36
C GLU A 144 17.13 54.97 11.53
N THR A 145 17.18 55.62 12.71
CA THR A 145 16.42 56.82 12.97
C THR A 145 17.20 58.01 12.40
N THR A 146 16.67 58.56 11.31
CA THR A 146 17.13 59.85 10.75
C THR A 146 16.58 60.96 11.63
N PRO A 147 17.43 61.88 12.15
CA PRO A 147 16.93 63.04 12.91
C PRO A 147 16.37 64.09 11.94
N ALA A 148 15.14 64.55 12.24
CA ALA A 148 14.50 65.68 11.56
C ALA A 148 15.21 66.98 11.86
N ARG A 149 15.41 67.78 10.80
CA ARG A 149 15.72 69.20 10.88
C ARG A 149 14.47 70.00 10.70
#